data_da1317c72749ee7563b65f7dd7c30721
#
_entry.id   da1317c72749ee7563b65f7dd7c30721
#
_cell.length_a   1.000
_cell.length_b   1.000
_cell.length_c   1.000
_cell.angle_alpha   90.00
_cell.angle_beta   90.00
_cell.angle_gamma   90.00
#
_symmetry.space_group_name_H-M   'P 1'
#
loop_
_entity.id
_entity.type
_entity.pdbx_description
1 polymer ?
#
loop_
_entity_poly.entity_id
_entity_poly.type
_entity_poly.pdbx_seq_one_letter_code
_entity_poly.pdbx_strand_id
1 'polypeptide(L)'
;MIFKFVILFLFISFNLYSADCEKPKMPTDEEWNNWLSNIKKEALEIGISQNTISKQLNNVKPQSKIIMRDRCQPVSTMTLDEYLFYTITKDKIFAGKNFLKKHEDLLKEIGEYFKIQPRFIVAVLGMESYYGRNQGKINSIIAITTLAFDRRRSDFYKKQLFAALEILDKNLVPSGELKGSWGGAVGMTQMIPTTFLETAYDWDGDGIDIWNSYADAFASTANYLTSIDKNPWSNDSTWGREVLPPKNISSIFSGGITSLPQVLSVDQGFLSMEVK
;
A
#
# COMPACT_ATOMS: atom_id res chain seq x y z
N MET A 1 -18.50 -51.58 32.56
CA MET A 1 -19.48 -50.65 32.00
C MET A 1 -18.74 -49.32 31.74
N ILE A 2 -18.25 -49.15 30.51
CA ILE A 2 -17.33 -48.05 30.14
C ILE A 2 -18.18 -46.98 29.45
N PHE A 3 -18.36 -45.83 30.12
CA PHE A 3 -19.02 -44.65 29.56
C PHE A 3 -18.06 -43.96 28.55
N LYS A 4 -18.37 -44.05 27.28
CA LYS A 4 -17.76 -43.28 26.22
C LYS A 4 -18.37 -41.86 26.26
N PHE A 5 -17.60 -40.86 26.70
CA PHE A 5 -17.91 -39.45 26.47
C PHE A 5 -17.61 -39.09 25.02
N VAL A 6 -18.65 -38.87 24.25
CA VAL A 6 -18.54 -38.27 22.92
C VAL A 6 -18.51 -36.73 23.12
N ILE A 7 -17.36 -36.15 22.96
CA ILE A 7 -17.21 -34.69 22.92
C ILE A 7 -17.63 -34.24 21.54
N LEU A 8 -18.83 -33.68 21.47
CA LEU A 8 -19.35 -33.02 20.27
C LEU A 8 -18.67 -31.67 20.11
N PHE A 9 -17.63 -31.58 19.24
CA PHE A 9 -17.05 -30.33 18.82
C PHE A 9 -18.07 -29.56 17.97
N LEU A 10 -18.80 -28.65 18.61
CA LEU A 10 -19.56 -27.62 17.91
C LEU A 10 -18.53 -26.68 17.24
N PHE A 11 -18.33 -26.86 15.93
CA PHE A 11 -17.73 -25.86 15.07
C PHE A 11 -18.67 -24.66 15.05
N ILE A 12 -18.48 -23.73 15.97
CA ILE A 12 -19.02 -22.38 15.85
C ILE A 12 -18.20 -21.72 14.75
N SER A 13 -18.73 -21.74 13.54
CA SER A 13 -18.26 -20.88 12.46
C SER A 13 -18.48 -19.45 12.93
N PHE A 14 -17.43 -18.80 13.41
CA PHE A 14 -17.42 -17.36 13.55
C PHE A 14 -17.56 -16.78 12.15
N ASN A 15 -18.78 -16.52 11.75
CA ASN A 15 -19.04 -15.53 10.72
C ASN A 15 -18.52 -14.19 11.31
N LEU A 16 -17.29 -13.81 10.95
CA LEU A 16 -16.83 -12.44 11.07
C LEU A 16 -17.88 -11.60 10.32
N TYR A 17 -18.72 -10.93 11.05
CA TYR A 17 -19.65 -9.94 10.54
C TYR A 17 -18.80 -8.88 9.84
N SER A 18 -18.64 -9.06 8.53
CA SER A 18 -18.38 -7.97 7.63
C SER A 18 -19.52 -7.00 7.84
N ALA A 19 -19.24 -5.76 8.21
CA ALA A 19 -20.22 -4.68 8.15
C ALA A 19 -21.05 -4.87 6.87
N ASP A 20 -22.38 -4.72 6.95
CA ASP A 20 -23.30 -4.90 5.83
C ASP A 20 -22.89 -3.98 4.68
N CYS A 21 -21.99 -4.50 3.86
CA CYS A 21 -21.51 -3.80 2.70
C CYS A 21 -22.49 -4.06 1.58
N GLU A 22 -23.32 -3.08 1.31
CA GLU A 22 -24.21 -3.12 0.15
C GLU A 22 -23.40 -3.39 -1.12
N LYS A 23 -23.93 -4.33 -1.93
CA LYS A 23 -23.34 -4.57 -3.25
C LYS A 23 -23.36 -3.27 -4.05
N PRO A 24 -22.23 -2.84 -4.62
CA PRO A 24 -22.20 -1.61 -5.40
C PRO A 24 -23.14 -1.75 -6.60
N LYS A 25 -23.90 -0.69 -6.88
CA LYS A 25 -24.61 -0.58 -8.15
C LYS A 25 -23.56 -0.42 -9.25
N MET A 26 -23.49 -1.40 -10.13
CA MET A 26 -22.57 -1.36 -11.27
C MET A 26 -23.12 -0.44 -12.36
N PRO A 27 -22.25 0.22 -13.15
CA PRO A 27 -22.69 1.03 -14.28
C PRO A 27 -23.35 0.15 -15.37
N THR A 28 -24.19 0.78 -16.18
CA THR A 28 -24.58 0.20 -17.47
C THR A 28 -23.36 0.19 -18.42
N ASP A 29 -23.41 -0.64 -19.44
CA ASP A 29 -22.34 -0.67 -20.47
C ASP A 29 -22.19 0.71 -21.15
N GLU A 30 -23.29 1.45 -21.35
CA GLU A 30 -23.27 2.78 -21.93
C GLU A 30 -22.57 3.79 -21.02
N GLU A 31 -22.93 3.84 -19.73
CA GLU A 31 -22.29 4.73 -18.74
C GLU A 31 -20.78 4.46 -18.67
N TRP A 32 -20.41 3.18 -18.61
CA TRP A 32 -19.01 2.77 -18.57
C TRP A 32 -18.25 3.18 -19.82
N ASN A 33 -18.77 2.87 -21.01
CA ASN A 33 -18.11 3.15 -22.27
C ASN A 33 -17.96 4.66 -22.53
N ASN A 34 -18.97 5.45 -22.17
CA ASN A 34 -18.91 6.92 -22.28
C ASN A 34 -17.82 7.49 -21.38
N TRP A 35 -17.77 7.05 -20.11
CA TRP A 35 -16.73 7.47 -19.18
C TRP A 35 -15.33 7.02 -19.65
N LEU A 36 -15.17 5.77 -20.05
CA LEU A 36 -13.91 5.23 -20.52
C LEU A 36 -13.41 5.93 -21.80
N SER A 37 -14.32 6.34 -22.68
CA SER A 37 -13.99 7.14 -23.86
C SER A 37 -13.38 8.49 -23.48
N ASN A 38 -13.90 9.16 -22.44
CA ASN A 38 -13.34 10.41 -21.94
C ASN A 38 -11.95 10.18 -21.32
N ILE A 39 -11.78 9.12 -20.52
CA ILE A 39 -10.48 8.76 -19.95
C ILE A 39 -9.43 8.51 -21.05
N LYS A 40 -9.80 7.83 -22.14
CA LYS A 40 -8.88 7.60 -23.28
C LYS A 40 -8.47 8.91 -23.96
N LYS A 41 -9.38 9.88 -24.09
CA LYS A 41 -9.05 11.21 -24.64
C LYS A 41 -8.09 11.95 -23.71
N GLU A 42 -8.40 12.01 -22.41
CA GLU A 42 -7.52 12.66 -21.45
C GLU A 42 -6.13 12.01 -21.40
N ALA A 43 -6.05 10.67 -21.51
CA ALA A 43 -4.78 9.95 -21.58
C ALA A 43 -3.95 10.36 -22.81
N LEU A 44 -4.60 10.54 -23.97
CA LEU A 44 -3.93 11.05 -25.19
C LEU A 44 -3.45 12.49 -25.00
N GLU A 45 -4.27 13.35 -24.39
CA GLU A 45 -3.94 14.76 -24.17
C GLU A 45 -2.70 14.95 -23.28
N ILE A 46 -2.48 14.04 -22.32
CA ILE A 46 -1.28 14.04 -21.47
C ILE A 46 -0.09 13.29 -22.06
N GLY A 47 -0.20 12.79 -23.31
CA GLY A 47 0.91 12.21 -24.08
C GLY A 47 1.06 10.70 -24.00
N ILE A 48 0.11 9.95 -23.41
CA ILE A 48 0.13 8.48 -23.46
C ILE A 48 -0.15 7.99 -24.88
N SER A 49 0.66 7.07 -25.39
CA SER A 49 0.52 6.58 -26.75
C SER A 49 -0.81 5.86 -27.01
N GLN A 50 -1.34 6.03 -28.24
CA GLN A 50 -2.56 5.33 -28.68
C GLN A 50 -2.43 3.80 -28.56
N ASN A 51 -1.23 3.27 -28.75
CA ASN A 51 -0.94 1.84 -28.61
C ASN A 51 -1.17 1.36 -27.17
N THR A 52 -0.60 2.05 -26.19
CA THR A 52 -0.77 1.73 -24.77
C THR A 52 -2.22 1.87 -24.34
N ILE A 53 -2.89 2.95 -24.72
CA ILE A 53 -4.32 3.15 -24.44
C ILE A 53 -5.16 2.00 -25.01
N SER A 54 -4.94 1.63 -26.27
CA SER A 54 -5.70 0.56 -26.90
C SER A 54 -5.43 -0.80 -26.25
N LYS A 55 -4.17 -1.11 -25.99
CA LYS A 55 -3.76 -2.37 -25.35
C LYS A 55 -4.33 -2.50 -23.94
N GLN A 56 -4.32 -1.43 -23.15
CA GLN A 56 -4.66 -1.48 -21.75
C GLN A 56 -6.14 -1.20 -21.43
N LEU A 57 -6.82 -0.37 -22.23
CA LEU A 57 -8.16 0.10 -21.89
C LEU A 57 -9.29 -0.43 -22.80
N ASN A 58 -9.01 -1.09 -23.95
CA ASN A 58 -10.10 -1.49 -24.85
C ASN A 58 -11.01 -2.58 -24.26
N ASN A 59 -10.47 -3.47 -23.45
CA ASN A 59 -11.21 -4.62 -22.90
C ASN A 59 -11.41 -4.55 -21.39
N VAL A 60 -11.18 -3.39 -20.77
CA VAL A 60 -11.37 -3.22 -19.34
C VAL A 60 -12.86 -3.13 -19.00
N LYS A 61 -13.28 -3.93 -18.01
CA LYS A 61 -14.62 -3.90 -17.44
C LYS A 61 -14.56 -3.66 -15.94
N PRO A 62 -15.51 -2.90 -15.37
CA PRO A 62 -15.53 -2.62 -13.94
C PRO A 62 -15.82 -3.89 -13.14
N GLN A 63 -15.18 -4.04 -11.98
CA GLN A 63 -15.31 -5.22 -11.13
C GLN A 63 -15.92 -4.89 -9.78
N SER A 64 -17.12 -5.38 -9.51
CA SER A 64 -17.83 -5.16 -8.24
C SER A 64 -17.03 -5.61 -7.02
N LYS A 65 -16.27 -6.72 -7.13
CA LYS A 65 -15.42 -7.22 -6.05
C LYS A 65 -14.35 -6.24 -5.61
N ILE A 66 -13.84 -5.42 -6.53
CA ILE A 66 -12.83 -4.39 -6.24
C ILE A 66 -13.48 -3.26 -5.45
N ILE A 67 -14.64 -2.76 -5.90
CA ILE A 67 -15.38 -1.71 -5.19
C ILE A 67 -15.80 -2.19 -3.80
N MET A 68 -16.25 -3.44 -3.68
CA MET A 68 -16.59 -4.03 -2.38
C MET A 68 -15.38 -4.03 -1.43
N ARG A 69 -14.21 -4.46 -1.90
CA ARG A 69 -12.98 -4.43 -1.08
C ARG A 69 -12.58 -3.03 -0.65
N ASP A 70 -12.79 -2.02 -1.49
CA ASP A 70 -12.51 -0.63 -1.15
C ASP A 70 -13.48 -0.09 -0.08
N ARG A 71 -14.75 -0.48 -0.14
CA ARG A 71 -15.78 0.01 0.81
C ARG A 71 -15.80 -0.78 2.12
N CYS A 72 -15.46 -2.07 2.08
CA CYS A 72 -15.61 -3.03 3.17
C CYS A 72 -14.26 -3.42 3.78
N GLN A 73 -13.42 -2.43 4.10
CA GLN A 73 -12.11 -2.71 4.71
C GLN A 73 -12.28 -3.02 6.21
N PRO A 74 -11.93 -4.23 6.69
CA PRO A 74 -12.04 -4.59 8.10
C PRO A 74 -11.28 -3.64 9.02
N VAL A 75 -10.16 -3.10 8.55
CA VAL A 75 -9.32 -2.17 9.31
C VAL A 75 -10.05 -0.91 9.77
N SER A 76 -11.11 -0.49 9.06
CA SER A 76 -11.92 0.67 9.44
C SER A 76 -12.76 0.45 10.70
N THR A 77 -12.92 -0.79 11.15
CA THR A 77 -13.73 -1.19 12.32
C THR A 77 -12.90 -1.78 13.46
N MET A 78 -11.60 -2.00 13.24
CA MET A 78 -10.67 -2.56 14.24
C MET A 78 -10.14 -1.47 15.15
N THR A 79 -9.94 -1.82 16.42
CA THR A 79 -9.10 -1.03 17.33
C THR A 79 -7.62 -1.16 16.94
N LEU A 80 -6.77 -0.24 17.44
CA LEU A 80 -5.33 -0.32 17.21
C LEU A 80 -4.74 -1.65 17.72
N ASP A 81 -5.16 -2.10 18.90
CA ASP A 81 -4.66 -3.34 19.51
C ASP A 81 -5.04 -4.57 18.69
N GLU A 82 -6.29 -4.63 18.20
CA GLU A 82 -6.72 -5.69 17.28
C GLU A 82 -5.92 -5.66 15.98
N TYR A 83 -5.73 -4.48 15.37
CA TYR A 83 -4.93 -4.32 14.17
C TYR A 83 -3.49 -4.81 14.39
N LEU A 84 -2.84 -4.39 15.46
CA LEU A 84 -1.48 -4.81 15.80
C LEU A 84 -1.40 -6.32 16.06
N PHE A 85 -2.37 -6.88 16.79
CA PHE A 85 -2.42 -8.31 17.07
C PHE A 85 -2.48 -9.17 15.80
N TYR A 86 -3.32 -8.80 14.84
CA TYR A 86 -3.43 -9.54 13.56
C TYR A 86 -2.28 -9.24 12.58
N THR A 87 -1.69 -8.06 12.67
CA THR A 87 -0.73 -7.61 11.66
C THR A 87 0.71 -7.91 12.05
N ILE A 88 1.05 -7.81 13.35
CA ILE A 88 2.42 -8.00 13.89
C ILE A 88 2.50 -9.32 14.64
N THR A 89 2.54 -10.43 13.89
CA THR A 89 2.65 -11.76 14.48
C THR A 89 4.10 -12.13 14.80
N LYS A 90 4.28 -13.06 15.76
CA LYS A 90 5.62 -13.58 16.10
C LYS A 90 6.35 -14.17 14.88
N ASP A 91 5.60 -14.86 14.01
CA ASP A 91 6.15 -15.45 12.79
C ASP A 91 6.64 -14.38 11.81
N LYS A 92 5.88 -13.28 11.66
CA LYS A 92 6.29 -12.16 10.80
C LYS A 92 7.55 -11.49 11.36
N ILE A 93 7.63 -11.28 12.69
CA ILE A 93 8.82 -10.71 13.33
C ILE A 93 10.04 -11.64 13.13
N PHE A 94 9.87 -12.94 13.36
CA PHE A 94 10.94 -13.92 13.17
C PHE A 94 11.40 -13.97 11.71
N ALA A 95 10.45 -14.00 10.76
CA ALA A 95 10.76 -13.94 9.33
C ALA A 95 11.54 -12.67 8.97
N GLY A 96 11.15 -11.50 9.53
CA GLY A 96 11.84 -10.23 9.32
C GLY A 96 13.28 -10.20 9.82
N LYS A 97 13.52 -10.74 11.02
CA LYS A 97 14.89 -10.88 11.57
C LYS A 97 15.78 -11.75 10.68
N ASN A 98 15.25 -12.88 10.20
CA ASN A 98 15.98 -13.75 9.29
C ASN A 98 16.21 -13.11 7.92
N PHE A 99 15.20 -12.37 7.42
CA PHE A 99 15.28 -11.64 6.16
C PHE A 99 16.34 -10.54 6.22
N LEU A 100 16.36 -9.75 7.29
CA LEU A 100 17.36 -8.71 7.54
C LEU A 100 18.76 -9.33 7.55
N LYS A 101 18.97 -10.42 8.31
CA LYS A 101 20.26 -11.11 8.36
C LYS A 101 20.69 -11.69 7.00
N LYS A 102 19.74 -12.24 6.24
CA LYS A 102 20.03 -12.82 4.91
C LYS A 102 20.51 -11.77 3.91
N HIS A 103 20.03 -10.54 4.01
CA HIS A 103 20.31 -9.44 3.09
C HIS A 103 21.12 -8.31 3.74
N GLU A 104 21.89 -8.63 4.80
CA GLU A 104 22.55 -7.67 5.67
C GLU A 104 23.47 -6.71 4.90
N ASP A 105 24.34 -7.23 4.04
CA ASP A 105 25.32 -6.44 3.30
C ASP A 105 24.64 -5.43 2.37
N LEU A 106 23.71 -5.88 1.54
CA LEU A 106 22.97 -5.04 0.62
C LEU A 106 22.12 -3.99 1.35
N LEU A 107 21.43 -4.40 2.41
CA LEU A 107 20.63 -3.49 3.22
C LEU A 107 21.48 -2.43 3.93
N LYS A 108 22.69 -2.79 4.35
CA LYS A 108 23.65 -1.85 4.93
C LYS A 108 24.11 -0.82 3.91
N GLU A 109 24.51 -1.29 2.72
CA GLU A 109 24.96 -0.42 1.62
C GLU A 109 23.86 0.60 1.23
N ILE A 110 22.64 0.13 0.98
CA ILE A 110 21.49 0.97 0.66
C ILE A 110 21.13 1.90 1.82
N GLY A 111 21.17 1.39 3.05
CA GLY A 111 20.89 2.16 4.25
C GLY A 111 21.92 3.29 4.47
N GLU A 112 23.20 3.07 4.17
CA GLU A 112 24.25 4.09 4.22
C GLU A 112 24.07 5.14 3.12
N TYR A 113 23.67 4.72 1.92
CA TYR A 113 23.44 5.64 0.80
C TYR A 113 22.25 6.58 1.08
N PHE A 114 21.10 6.03 1.46
CA PHE A 114 19.89 6.83 1.73
C PHE A 114 19.80 7.40 3.15
N LYS A 115 20.78 7.13 4.02
CA LYS A 115 20.79 7.56 5.43
C LYS A 115 19.60 7.04 6.24
N ILE A 116 19.18 5.82 5.97
CA ILE A 116 18.06 5.15 6.65
C ILE A 116 18.49 3.81 7.25
N GLN A 117 17.98 3.49 8.42
CA GLN A 117 18.31 2.22 9.07
C GLN A 117 17.66 1.04 8.33
N PRO A 118 18.39 -0.03 8.01
CA PRO A 118 17.91 -1.23 7.32
C PRO A 118 16.62 -1.83 7.87
N ARG A 119 16.43 -1.75 9.19
CA ARG A 119 15.23 -2.28 9.86
C ARG A 119 13.92 -1.65 9.38
N PHE A 120 13.95 -0.37 8.97
CA PHE A 120 12.75 0.31 8.47
C PHE A 120 12.38 -0.18 7.06
N ILE A 121 13.38 -0.39 6.21
CA ILE A 121 13.19 -0.97 4.88
C ILE A 121 12.55 -2.37 5.02
N VAL A 122 13.13 -3.21 5.88
CA VAL A 122 12.64 -4.57 6.13
C VAL A 122 11.23 -4.56 6.74
N ALA A 123 10.94 -3.62 7.66
CA ALA A 123 9.61 -3.49 8.26
C ALA A 123 8.55 -3.16 7.22
N VAL A 124 8.82 -2.23 6.30
CA VAL A 124 7.90 -1.90 5.20
C VAL A 124 7.64 -3.12 4.32
N LEU A 125 8.69 -3.80 3.83
CA LEU A 125 8.49 -5.00 3.01
C LEU A 125 7.73 -6.10 3.76
N GLY A 126 7.96 -6.23 5.06
CA GLY A 126 7.25 -7.19 5.90
C GLY A 126 5.75 -6.89 6.02
N MET A 127 5.39 -5.61 6.12
CA MET A 127 4.00 -5.17 6.21
C MET A 127 3.29 -5.24 4.85
N GLU A 128 3.92 -4.76 3.80
CA GLU A 128 3.31 -4.59 2.49
C GLU A 128 3.15 -5.90 1.72
N SER A 129 4.17 -6.76 1.73
CA SER A 129 4.16 -7.95 0.87
C SER A 129 4.61 -9.24 1.55
N TYR A 130 4.77 -9.23 2.88
CA TYR A 130 5.40 -10.34 3.61
C TYR A 130 6.76 -10.72 3.00
N TYR A 131 7.63 -9.71 2.88
CA TYR A 131 8.99 -9.83 2.31
C TYR A 131 9.00 -10.30 0.85
N GLY A 132 8.09 -9.77 0.04
CA GLY A 132 7.97 -10.08 -1.38
C GLY A 132 7.13 -11.33 -1.73
N ARG A 133 6.61 -12.07 -0.73
CA ARG A 133 5.83 -13.29 -0.97
C ARG A 133 4.40 -13.04 -1.46
N ASN A 134 3.81 -11.89 -1.10
CA ASN A 134 2.41 -11.52 -1.37
C ASN A 134 2.32 -10.17 -2.07
N GLN A 135 2.73 -10.12 -3.33
CA GLN A 135 2.73 -8.88 -4.11
C GLN A 135 1.37 -8.55 -4.75
N GLY A 136 0.39 -9.46 -4.64
CA GLY A 136 -0.87 -9.37 -5.35
C GLY A 136 -0.79 -9.96 -6.77
N LYS A 137 -1.97 -10.30 -7.31
CA LYS A 137 -2.10 -10.95 -8.64
C LYS A 137 -3.16 -10.28 -9.51
N ILE A 138 -3.75 -9.19 -9.04
CA ILE A 138 -4.81 -8.48 -9.75
C ILE A 138 -4.14 -7.58 -10.79
N ASN A 139 -4.71 -7.52 -11.99
CA ASN A 139 -4.28 -6.55 -12.99
C ASN A 139 -4.58 -5.14 -12.45
N SER A 140 -3.52 -4.35 -12.23
CA SER A 140 -3.63 -3.03 -11.60
C SER A 140 -4.39 -2.03 -12.47
N ILE A 141 -4.31 -2.14 -13.81
CA ILE A 141 -5.11 -1.30 -14.71
C ILE A 141 -6.60 -1.54 -14.48
N ILE A 142 -7.04 -2.80 -14.41
CA ILE A 142 -8.46 -3.14 -14.14
C ILE A 142 -8.87 -2.62 -12.76
N ALA A 143 -8.02 -2.82 -11.74
CA ALA A 143 -8.30 -2.39 -10.38
C ALA A 143 -8.47 -0.87 -10.29
N ILE A 144 -7.48 -0.14 -10.78
CA ILE A 144 -7.43 1.32 -10.73
C ILE A 144 -8.54 1.94 -11.58
N THR A 145 -8.78 1.42 -12.81
CA THR A 145 -9.85 1.92 -13.69
C THR A 145 -11.23 1.74 -13.04
N THR A 146 -11.45 0.59 -12.38
CA THR A 146 -12.69 0.34 -11.62
C THR A 146 -12.88 1.37 -10.50
N LEU A 147 -11.82 1.64 -9.73
CA LEU A 147 -11.86 2.58 -8.60
C LEU A 147 -11.88 4.05 -9.05
N ALA A 148 -11.31 4.37 -10.20
CA ALA A 148 -11.39 5.69 -10.82
C ALA A 148 -12.82 6.01 -11.29
N PHE A 149 -13.57 5.01 -11.73
CA PHE A 149 -14.97 5.16 -12.05
C PHE A 149 -15.85 5.32 -10.79
N ASP A 150 -15.51 4.62 -9.69
CA ASP A 150 -16.30 4.70 -8.44
C ASP A 150 -16.12 6.08 -7.77
N ARG A 151 -17.23 6.76 -7.49
CA ARG A 151 -17.24 8.18 -7.07
C ARG A 151 -16.51 8.47 -5.77
N ARG A 152 -16.22 7.46 -4.95
CA ARG A 152 -15.69 7.66 -3.59
C ARG A 152 -14.31 8.34 -3.57
N ARG A 153 -13.40 7.93 -4.45
CA ARG A 153 -12.02 8.46 -4.58
C ARG A 153 -11.61 8.61 -6.04
N SER A 154 -12.53 9.04 -6.88
CA SER A 154 -12.38 9.08 -8.33
C SER A 154 -11.14 9.84 -8.77
N ASP A 155 -10.94 11.07 -8.29
CA ASP A 155 -9.81 11.91 -8.70
C ASP A 155 -8.46 11.31 -8.29
N PHE A 156 -8.38 10.70 -7.11
CA PHE A 156 -7.18 10.00 -6.68
C PHE A 156 -6.86 8.84 -7.61
N TYR A 157 -7.83 7.96 -7.88
CA TYR A 157 -7.59 6.79 -8.72
C TYR A 157 -7.42 7.14 -10.20
N LYS A 158 -7.98 8.25 -10.68
CA LYS A 158 -7.73 8.77 -12.01
C LYS A 158 -6.25 9.17 -12.19
N LYS A 159 -5.67 9.84 -11.20
CA LYS A 159 -4.22 10.13 -11.18
C LYS A 159 -3.39 8.84 -11.19
N GLN A 160 -3.79 7.84 -10.38
CA GLN A 160 -3.11 6.55 -10.39
C GLN A 160 -3.23 5.83 -11.73
N LEU A 161 -4.37 5.93 -12.42
CA LEU A 161 -4.58 5.33 -13.74
C LEU A 161 -3.63 5.94 -14.79
N PHE A 162 -3.52 7.25 -14.83
CA PHE A 162 -2.62 7.91 -15.77
C PHE A 162 -1.16 7.58 -15.48
N ALA A 163 -0.75 7.57 -14.22
CA ALA A 163 0.59 7.13 -13.85
C ALA A 163 0.85 5.65 -14.21
N ALA A 164 -0.12 4.76 -14.02
CA ALA A 164 -0.01 3.36 -14.42
C ALA A 164 0.12 3.18 -15.94
N LEU A 165 -0.61 3.97 -16.72
CA LEU A 165 -0.49 3.99 -18.17
C LEU A 165 0.88 4.53 -18.61
N GLU A 166 1.39 5.57 -17.97
CA GLU A 166 2.72 6.13 -18.22
C GLU A 166 3.84 5.12 -17.94
N ILE A 167 3.76 4.40 -16.82
CA ILE A 167 4.69 3.31 -16.47
C ILE A 167 4.76 2.28 -17.60
N LEU A 168 3.59 1.86 -18.12
CA LEU A 168 3.52 0.87 -19.19
C LEU A 168 3.94 1.44 -20.56
N ASP A 169 3.64 2.68 -20.83
CA ASP A 169 4.02 3.37 -22.06
C ASP A 169 5.53 3.56 -22.19
N LYS A 170 6.18 3.86 -21.07
CA LYS A 170 7.64 3.97 -20.95
C LYS A 170 8.35 2.62 -20.79
N ASN A 171 7.63 1.51 -20.81
CA ASN A 171 8.15 0.14 -20.60
C ASN A 171 8.98 0.00 -19.30
N LEU A 172 8.55 0.63 -18.21
CA LEU A 172 9.24 0.57 -16.90
C LEU A 172 8.94 -0.72 -16.11
N VAL A 173 8.21 -1.67 -16.68
CA VAL A 173 7.86 -2.94 -16.03
C VAL A 173 8.47 -4.09 -16.83
N PRO A 174 9.36 -4.92 -16.25
CA PRO A 174 10.03 -6.00 -16.96
C PRO A 174 9.07 -6.97 -17.65
N SER A 175 7.93 -7.29 -17.04
CA SER A 175 6.92 -8.18 -17.60
C SER A 175 5.98 -7.53 -18.62
N GLY A 176 6.01 -6.20 -18.76
CA GLY A 176 5.03 -5.45 -19.57
C GLY A 176 3.60 -5.48 -19.02
N GLU A 177 3.39 -5.99 -17.80
CA GLU A 177 2.08 -6.07 -17.13
C GLU A 177 2.17 -5.59 -15.69
N LEU A 178 1.29 -4.67 -15.29
CA LEU A 178 1.15 -4.26 -13.90
C LEU A 178 0.23 -5.21 -13.15
N LYS A 179 0.80 -6.02 -12.25
CA LYS A 179 0.06 -6.88 -11.32
C LYS A 179 0.37 -6.45 -9.88
N GLY A 180 -0.67 -6.45 -9.06
CA GLY A 180 -0.54 -5.99 -7.67
C GLY A 180 -1.76 -6.27 -6.82
N SER A 181 -2.02 -5.39 -5.84
CA SER A 181 -3.17 -5.47 -4.96
C SER A 181 -4.48 -5.05 -5.65
N TRP A 182 -5.58 -5.25 -4.96
CA TRP A 182 -6.90 -4.78 -5.41
C TRP A 182 -7.00 -3.25 -5.48
N GLY A 183 -6.16 -2.53 -4.75
CA GLY A 183 -6.06 -1.06 -4.77
C GLY A 183 -5.10 -0.53 -5.84
N GLY A 184 -4.46 -1.42 -6.61
CA GLY A 184 -3.54 -1.05 -7.68
C GLY A 184 -2.09 -0.84 -7.26
N ALA A 185 -1.74 -1.09 -6.00
CA ALA A 185 -0.37 -1.05 -5.52
C ALA A 185 0.43 -2.26 -6.03
N VAL A 186 1.70 -2.07 -6.37
CA VAL A 186 2.52 -3.02 -7.13
C VAL A 186 3.85 -3.37 -6.46
N GLY A 187 4.37 -4.54 -6.80
CA GLY A 187 5.69 -5.02 -6.40
C GLY A 187 5.82 -5.40 -4.93
N MET A 188 7.03 -5.72 -4.50
CA MET A 188 7.33 -6.09 -3.10
C MET A 188 7.06 -4.93 -2.13
N THR A 189 7.18 -3.69 -2.61
CA THR A 189 7.02 -2.44 -1.86
C THR A 189 5.58 -1.95 -1.83
N GLN A 190 4.67 -2.55 -2.60
CA GLN A 190 3.26 -2.13 -2.74
C GLN A 190 3.12 -0.62 -3.02
N MET A 191 3.96 -0.10 -3.92
CA MET A 191 3.88 1.29 -4.36
C MET A 191 2.66 1.51 -5.23
N ILE A 192 1.92 2.60 -4.99
CA ILE A 192 0.93 3.09 -5.95
C ILE A 192 1.65 3.70 -7.16
N PRO A 193 1.03 3.72 -8.34
CA PRO A 193 1.70 4.15 -9.58
C PRO A 193 2.38 5.53 -9.53
N THR A 194 1.75 6.53 -8.90
CA THR A 194 2.38 7.85 -8.75
C THR A 194 3.65 7.77 -7.91
N THR A 195 3.62 7.06 -6.79
CA THR A 195 4.80 6.85 -5.93
C THR A 195 5.89 6.09 -6.67
N PHE A 196 5.53 5.09 -7.48
CA PHE A 196 6.50 4.38 -8.32
C PHE A 196 7.23 5.34 -9.26
N LEU A 197 6.50 6.20 -9.99
CA LEU A 197 7.12 7.19 -10.89
C LEU A 197 8.02 8.19 -10.16
N GLU A 198 7.69 8.53 -8.92
CA GLU A 198 8.42 9.52 -8.12
C GLU A 198 9.64 8.94 -7.41
N THR A 199 9.55 7.68 -6.94
CA THR A 199 10.50 7.17 -5.97
C THR A 199 11.09 5.78 -6.27
N ALA A 200 10.59 5.06 -7.29
CA ALA A 200 11.23 3.81 -7.68
C ALA A 200 12.67 4.06 -8.12
N TYR A 201 13.56 3.17 -7.71
CA TYR A 201 15.00 3.35 -7.87
C TYR A 201 15.64 2.09 -8.44
N ASP A 202 16.37 2.24 -9.53
CA ASP A 202 17.22 1.21 -10.12
C ASP A 202 18.57 1.24 -9.41
N TRP A 203 18.83 0.22 -8.58
CA TRP A 203 20.02 0.18 -7.73
C TRP A 203 21.26 -0.30 -8.46
N ASP A 204 21.12 -1.29 -9.32
CA ASP A 204 22.23 -1.96 -10.01
C ASP A 204 22.38 -1.54 -11.48
N GLY A 205 21.48 -0.70 -12.01
CA GLY A 205 21.57 -0.08 -13.34
C GLY A 205 21.08 -0.99 -14.46
N ASP A 206 20.32 -2.05 -14.12
CA ASP A 206 19.77 -2.99 -15.11
C ASP A 206 18.29 -2.71 -15.48
N GLY A 207 17.68 -1.72 -14.84
CA GLY A 207 16.30 -1.31 -14.98
C GLY A 207 15.47 -1.61 -13.75
N ILE A 208 14.49 -0.75 -13.45
CA ILE A 208 13.67 -0.85 -12.24
C ILE A 208 12.87 -2.14 -12.20
N ASP A 209 13.16 -3.04 -11.24
CA ASP A 209 12.40 -4.27 -10.99
C ASP A 209 12.06 -4.46 -9.50
N ILE A 210 11.08 -3.73 -9.01
CA ILE A 210 10.59 -3.88 -7.63
C ILE A 210 9.79 -5.17 -7.40
N TRP A 211 9.61 -6.01 -8.43
CA TRP A 211 8.88 -7.28 -8.35
C TRP A 211 9.81 -8.47 -8.07
N ASN A 212 11.02 -8.46 -8.65
CA ASN A 212 11.95 -9.59 -8.59
C ASN A 212 13.33 -9.20 -8.02
N SER A 213 13.75 -7.92 -8.11
CA SER A 213 15.00 -7.42 -7.53
C SER A 213 14.78 -6.93 -6.09
N TYR A 214 15.45 -7.57 -5.13
CA TYR A 214 15.51 -7.05 -3.77
C TYR A 214 16.33 -5.77 -3.69
N ALA A 215 17.32 -5.58 -4.55
CA ALA A 215 18.13 -4.37 -4.59
C ALA A 215 17.25 -3.15 -4.89
N ASP A 216 16.46 -3.23 -5.95
CA ASP A 216 15.55 -2.14 -6.33
C ASP A 216 14.40 -1.96 -5.34
N ALA A 217 13.85 -3.06 -4.81
CA ALA A 217 12.80 -2.97 -3.80
C ALA A 217 13.31 -2.27 -2.52
N PHE A 218 14.54 -2.56 -2.07
CA PHE A 218 15.14 -1.89 -0.91
C PHE A 218 15.46 -0.44 -1.20
N ALA A 219 16.11 -0.15 -2.33
CA ALA A 219 16.47 1.20 -2.74
C ALA A 219 15.21 2.07 -2.96
N SER A 220 14.20 1.54 -3.64
CA SER A 220 12.92 2.23 -3.82
C SER A 220 12.21 2.51 -2.50
N THR A 221 12.21 1.54 -1.56
CA THR A 221 11.64 1.75 -0.22
C THR A 221 12.41 2.83 0.55
N ALA A 222 13.74 2.78 0.51
CA ALA A 222 14.60 3.76 1.17
C ALA A 222 14.39 5.15 0.58
N ASN A 223 14.37 5.27 -0.74
CA ASN A 223 14.12 6.53 -1.45
C ASN A 223 12.75 7.11 -1.10
N TYR A 224 11.70 6.27 -1.10
CA TYR A 224 10.36 6.70 -0.68
C TYR A 224 10.36 7.25 0.74
N LEU A 225 10.88 6.50 1.71
CA LEU A 225 10.87 6.91 3.12
C LEU A 225 11.66 8.21 3.36
N THR A 226 12.74 8.43 2.64
CA THR A 226 13.57 9.64 2.76
C THR A 226 13.00 10.83 1.98
N SER A 227 12.13 10.62 1.01
CA SER A 227 11.48 11.68 0.23
C SER A 227 10.23 12.28 0.90
N ILE A 228 9.58 11.53 1.83
CA ILE A 228 8.33 11.98 2.47
C ILE A 228 8.55 13.15 3.42
N ASP A 229 9.68 13.17 4.10
CA ASP A 229 9.94 14.14 5.16
C ASP A 229 10.99 15.15 4.70
N LYS A 230 10.73 16.43 4.99
CA LYS A 230 11.72 17.52 4.81
C LYS A 230 12.88 17.40 5.81
N ASN A 231 12.70 16.62 6.89
CA ASN A 231 13.74 16.30 7.84
C ASN A 231 14.40 14.99 7.45
N PRO A 232 15.68 14.99 7.10
CA PRO A 232 16.36 13.78 6.70
C PRO A 232 16.36 12.77 7.85
N TRP A 233 16.14 11.51 7.51
CA TRP A 233 16.35 10.40 8.42
C TRP A 233 17.80 10.44 8.91
N SER A 234 18.04 10.08 10.18
CA SER A 234 19.39 9.88 10.69
C SER A 234 19.53 8.43 11.15
N ASN A 235 20.78 7.93 11.12
CA ASN A 235 21.08 6.57 11.58
C ASN A 235 20.73 6.35 13.07
N ASP A 236 20.62 7.44 13.83
CA ASP A 236 20.25 7.43 15.25
C ASP A 236 18.76 7.66 15.52
N SER A 237 17.96 7.91 14.47
CA SER A 237 16.53 8.16 14.61
C SER A 237 15.80 6.90 15.07
N THR A 238 14.83 7.09 15.98
CA THR A 238 13.85 6.07 16.33
C THR A 238 12.54 6.36 15.60
N TRP A 239 11.75 5.31 15.30
CA TRP A 239 10.45 5.47 14.65
C TRP A 239 9.42 6.22 15.52
N GLY A 240 9.65 6.27 16.82
CA GLY A 240 8.77 6.94 17.78
C GLY A 240 9.32 6.87 19.20
N ARG A 241 8.73 7.69 20.06
CA ARG A 241 9.02 7.74 21.48
C ARG A 241 7.71 7.80 22.25
N GLU A 242 7.67 7.18 23.43
CA GLU A 242 6.59 7.41 24.38
C GLU A 242 6.68 8.84 24.92
N VAL A 243 5.58 9.57 24.85
CA VAL A 243 5.50 10.97 25.32
C VAL A 243 4.31 11.13 26.26
N LEU A 244 4.44 12.04 27.23
CA LEU A 244 3.31 12.46 28.05
C LEU A 244 2.50 13.52 27.29
N PRO A 245 1.22 13.27 27.02
CA PRO A 245 0.42 14.26 26.34
C PRO A 245 0.18 15.48 27.25
N PRO A 246 0.04 16.70 26.67
CA PRO A 246 -0.38 17.88 27.43
C PRO A 246 -1.71 17.65 28.15
N LYS A 247 -1.91 18.27 29.33
CA LYS A 247 -3.12 18.09 30.15
C LYS A 247 -4.43 18.42 29.41
N ASN A 248 -4.38 19.26 28.38
CA ASN A 248 -5.53 19.70 27.58
C ASN A 248 -5.66 18.97 26.23
N ILE A 249 -4.96 17.88 26.01
CA ILE A 249 -4.93 17.17 24.72
C ILE A 249 -6.31 16.64 24.30
N SER A 250 -7.18 16.32 25.27
CA SER A 250 -8.53 15.83 25.00
C SER A 250 -9.38 16.78 24.15
N SER A 251 -9.11 18.10 24.21
CA SER A 251 -9.80 19.11 23.38
C SER A 251 -9.29 19.12 21.92
N ILE A 252 -8.10 18.57 21.69
CA ILE A 252 -7.44 18.53 20.37
C ILE A 252 -7.85 17.25 19.61
N PHE A 253 -8.19 16.18 20.33
CA PHE A 253 -8.51 14.85 19.78
C PHE A 253 -10.00 14.52 19.71
N SER A 254 -10.87 15.51 19.51
CA SER A 254 -12.30 15.25 19.27
C SER A 254 -12.59 14.45 17.98
N GLY A 255 -11.58 14.17 17.16
CA GLY A 255 -11.67 13.49 15.87
C GLY A 255 -11.14 12.06 15.78
N GLY A 256 -10.77 11.40 16.90
CA GLY A 256 -10.29 10.00 16.91
C GLY A 256 -8.80 9.83 16.64
N ILE A 257 -8.31 8.62 16.89
CA ILE A 257 -6.87 8.22 16.86
C ILE A 257 -6.20 8.42 15.48
N THR A 258 -6.96 8.49 14.40
CA THR A 258 -6.46 8.70 13.03
C THR A 258 -5.76 10.03 12.81
N SER A 259 -5.91 11.00 13.73
CA SER A 259 -5.21 12.30 13.67
C SER A 259 -3.90 12.36 14.48
N LEU A 260 -3.59 11.32 15.26
CA LEU A 260 -2.38 11.27 16.09
C LEU A 260 -1.07 11.45 15.30
N PRO A 261 -0.85 10.80 14.16
CA PRO A 261 0.38 10.97 13.39
C PRO A 261 0.58 12.40 12.86
N GLN A 262 -0.50 13.10 12.52
CA GLN A 262 -0.44 14.49 12.05
C GLN A 262 -0.20 15.48 13.19
N VAL A 263 -0.69 15.18 14.39
CA VAL A 263 -0.51 16.03 15.57
C VAL A 263 0.90 15.89 16.16
N LEU A 264 1.55 14.76 15.96
CA LEU A 264 2.90 14.48 16.43
C LEU A 264 3.99 14.84 15.41
N SER A 265 3.64 15.38 14.24
CA SER A 265 4.62 15.87 13.30
C SER A 265 5.32 17.12 13.84
N VAL A 266 6.64 17.16 13.73
CA VAL A 266 7.51 18.22 14.27
C VAL A 266 7.15 19.59 13.71
N ASP A 267 6.58 19.67 12.53
CA ASP A 267 6.20 20.91 11.84
C ASP A 267 4.99 21.66 12.44
N GLN A 268 4.26 21.05 13.41
CA GLN A 268 3.07 21.67 13.99
C GLN A 268 3.24 22.24 15.41
N GLY A 269 4.47 22.45 15.86
CA GLY A 269 4.73 23.19 17.10
C GLY A 269 4.43 22.44 18.40
N PHE A 270 4.28 21.10 18.37
CA PHE A 270 4.12 20.27 19.57
C PHE A 270 5.45 19.97 20.29
N LEU A 271 6.37 20.93 20.29
CA LEU A 271 7.68 20.84 20.96
C LEU A 271 7.61 20.83 22.50
N SER A 272 6.41 20.85 23.09
CA SER A 272 6.23 20.86 24.56
C SER A 272 5.86 19.52 25.17
N MET A 273 6.01 18.40 24.44
CA MET A 273 5.78 17.07 25.01
C MET A 273 6.99 16.59 25.80
N GLU A 274 6.81 16.30 27.07
CA GLU A 274 7.85 15.68 27.90
C GLU A 274 8.03 14.21 27.46
N VAL A 275 9.28 13.84 27.15
CA VAL A 275 9.68 12.48 26.83
C VAL A 275 9.91 11.72 28.14
N LYS A 276 9.27 10.59 28.35
CA LYS A 276 9.55 9.66 29.45
C LYS A 276 10.86 8.90 29.24
#